data_ccfde5e9ddfccabab0caf02c5dfb279e
#
_entry.id   ccfde5e9ddfccabab0caf02c5dfb279e
#
_cell.length_a   1.000
_cell.length_b   1.000
_cell.length_c   1.000
_cell.angle_alpha   90.00
_cell.angle_beta   90.00
_cell.angle_gamma   90.00
#
_symmetry.space_group_name_H-M   'P 1'
#
loop_
_entity.id
_entity.type
_entity.pdbx_description
1 polymer ?
#
loop_
_entity_poly.entity_id
_entity_poly.type
_entity_poly.pdbx_seq_one_letter_code
_entity_poly.pdbx_strand_id
1 'polypeptide(L)'
;NKCNFHCEFCPSDSQTRQHGYMEMSLVKKIFDEISQKKIIKQVALHLMGEPTLHPKLNEILEYAKSKNVKIALTTNGSTLVKKKVPNLLESISGKIIASLMTPTEETYKIRGDVRLSWDRYIDNFRLLIQEHLKKISRGDKIAYQIIIRIMVTEKSIKGKVKVLESSKDIQDSYNEWSDFVEATEKELGLKPFKRPEIDPAKTFSLLGEYEEISYNLQKGITIQFWRAFTFANSRVSDEYKLQPQEKTQFCPHPFTDFGVLWNGDVSLCCLDYDGTLKVGNVKKHSVEDVLQNIGSKKLRASMYGLEKLHPTCQKCQSRPIEK
;
A
#
# COMPACT_ATOMS: atom_id res chain seq x y z
N ASN A 1 7.87 0.57 10.88
CA ASN A 1 6.67 1.40 11.04
C ASN A 1 6.95 2.90 11.22
N LYS A 2 8.16 3.38 10.91
CA LYS A 2 8.47 4.81 10.86
C LYS A 2 7.96 5.40 9.55
N CYS A 3 7.34 6.58 9.61
CA CYS A 3 6.92 7.37 8.45
C CYS A 3 7.37 8.82 8.66
N ASN A 4 7.53 9.54 7.57
CA ASN A 4 7.85 10.97 7.58
C ASN A 4 6.68 11.83 7.10
N PHE A 5 5.50 11.23 6.93
CA PHE A 5 4.24 11.89 6.66
C PHE A 5 3.24 11.62 7.79
N HIS A 6 2.33 12.59 8.02
CA HIS A 6 1.28 12.57 9.04
C HIS A 6 -0.11 12.68 8.40
N CYS A 7 -0.37 11.81 7.41
CA CYS A 7 -1.56 11.89 6.58
C CYS A 7 -2.86 11.72 7.40
N GLU A 8 -3.83 12.62 7.22
CA GLU A 8 -5.12 12.58 7.93
C GLU A 8 -5.92 11.29 7.69
N PHE A 9 -5.72 10.64 6.55
CA PHE A 9 -6.35 9.37 6.21
C PHE A 9 -5.63 8.13 6.76
N CYS A 10 -4.47 8.30 7.39
CA CYS A 10 -3.62 7.20 7.88
C CYS A 10 -3.62 7.14 9.41
N PRO A 11 -3.68 5.96 10.04
CA PRO A 11 -3.63 5.83 11.49
C PRO A 11 -2.20 5.86 12.05
N SER A 12 -1.20 6.36 11.31
CA SER A 12 0.20 6.40 11.76
C SER A 12 0.37 7.05 13.12
N ASP A 13 -0.32 8.17 13.34
CA ASP A 13 -0.24 8.93 14.60
C ASP A 13 -1.07 8.30 15.73
N SER A 14 -1.88 7.30 15.42
CA SER A 14 -2.67 6.53 16.39
C SER A 14 -1.96 5.25 16.86
N GLN A 15 -0.75 4.97 16.38
CA GLN A 15 0.01 3.80 16.80
C GLN A 15 0.47 3.96 18.24
N THR A 16 0.16 2.94 19.08
CA THR A 16 0.64 2.88 20.49
C THR A 16 1.92 2.06 20.63
N ARG A 17 2.26 1.25 19.63
CA ARG A 17 3.47 0.43 19.61
C ARG A 17 4.72 1.25 19.30
N GLN A 18 5.86 0.84 19.85
CA GLN A 18 7.15 1.48 19.56
C GLN A 18 7.45 1.54 18.07
N HIS A 19 8.10 2.62 17.65
CA HIS A 19 8.59 2.79 16.29
C HIS A 19 9.97 2.12 16.12
N GLY A 20 10.14 1.34 15.04
CA GLY A 20 11.39 0.65 14.77
C GLY A 20 11.55 0.21 13.32
N TYR A 21 12.73 -0.31 13.03
CA TYR A 21 13.07 -0.97 11.78
C TYR A 21 13.31 -2.46 12.05
N MET A 22 12.87 -3.30 11.12
CA MET A 22 13.12 -4.74 11.23
C MET A 22 14.62 -5.03 10.99
N GLU A 23 15.22 -5.76 11.91
CA GLU A 23 16.62 -6.18 11.80
C GLU A 23 16.84 -7.11 10.60
N MET A 24 17.99 -6.95 9.92
CA MET A 24 18.30 -7.72 8.71
C MET A 24 18.35 -9.24 8.98
N SER A 25 18.78 -9.66 10.16
CA SER A 25 18.74 -11.06 10.59
C SER A 25 17.33 -11.64 10.59
N LEU A 26 16.35 -10.85 11.06
CA LEU A 26 14.93 -11.24 11.07
C LEU A 26 14.36 -11.26 9.65
N VAL A 27 14.69 -10.27 8.81
CA VAL A 27 14.31 -10.27 7.38
C VAL A 27 14.81 -11.53 6.69
N LYS A 28 16.09 -11.88 6.86
CA LYS A 28 16.69 -13.07 6.26
C LYS A 28 15.96 -14.34 6.71
N LYS A 29 15.75 -14.49 8.03
CA LYS A 29 14.99 -15.63 8.57
C LYS A 29 13.63 -15.79 7.91
N ILE A 30 12.84 -14.70 7.85
CA ILE A 30 11.51 -14.72 7.26
C ILE A 30 11.58 -15.09 5.77
N PHE A 31 12.47 -14.44 4.99
CA PHE A 31 12.57 -14.67 3.55
C PHE A 31 13.06 -16.08 3.21
N ASP A 32 13.96 -16.65 4.02
CA ASP A 32 14.40 -18.03 3.87
C ASP A 32 13.23 -19.00 4.10
N GLU A 33 12.48 -18.83 5.18
CA GLU A 33 11.36 -19.71 5.51
C GLU A 33 10.24 -19.65 4.44
N ILE A 34 9.83 -18.45 4.02
CA ILE A 34 8.76 -18.31 3.03
C ILE A 34 9.17 -18.77 1.63
N SER A 35 10.45 -18.60 1.27
CA SER A 35 10.99 -19.06 0.00
C SER A 35 11.09 -20.59 -0.05
N GLN A 36 11.65 -21.22 0.99
CA GLN A 36 11.80 -22.67 1.08
C GLN A 36 10.44 -23.38 1.09
N LYS A 37 9.50 -22.89 1.87
CA LYS A 37 8.17 -23.50 2.07
C LYS A 37 7.10 -23.03 1.07
N LYS A 38 7.43 -22.06 0.21
CA LYS A 38 6.49 -21.46 -0.76
C LYS A 38 5.17 -21.00 -0.14
N ILE A 39 5.24 -20.46 1.08
CA ILE A 39 4.07 -20.08 1.89
C ILE A 39 3.28 -18.95 1.21
N ILE A 40 3.97 -18.01 0.58
CA ILE A 40 3.36 -16.82 -0.04
C ILE A 40 3.97 -16.54 -1.43
N LYS A 41 3.23 -15.80 -2.24
CA LYS A 41 3.67 -15.40 -3.59
C LYS A 41 4.38 -14.05 -3.60
N GLN A 42 4.07 -13.16 -2.66
CA GLN A 42 4.56 -11.79 -2.63
C GLN A 42 4.62 -11.26 -1.19
N VAL A 43 5.64 -10.45 -0.91
CA VAL A 43 5.81 -9.74 0.38
C VAL A 43 5.59 -8.25 0.17
N ALA A 44 4.68 -7.66 0.94
CA ALA A 44 4.58 -6.21 1.09
C ALA A 44 5.55 -5.73 2.19
N LEU A 45 6.39 -4.74 1.89
CA LEU A 45 7.36 -4.21 2.87
C LEU A 45 6.76 -3.19 3.84
N HIS A 46 5.46 -3.29 4.08
CA HIS A 46 4.75 -2.42 5.02
C HIS A 46 3.54 -3.15 5.60
N LEU A 47 3.25 -2.93 6.86
CA LEU A 47 1.92 -2.89 7.42
C LEU A 47 1.58 -1.42 7.71
N MET A 48 2.56 -0.68 8.22
CA MET A 48 2.55 0.76 8.45
C MET A 48 3.95 1.33 8.21
N GLY A 49 4.03 2.65 7.99
CA GLY A 49 5.29 3.37 7.80
C GLY A 49 5.66 3.60 6.33
N GLU A 50 6.86 4.13 6.13
CA GLU A 50 7.45 4.37 4.81
C GLU A 50 8.69 3.47 4.64
N PRO A 51 8.62 2.42 3.82
CA PRO A 51 9.72 1.46 3.70
C PRO A 51 11.00 2.06 3.11
N THR A 52 10.91 3.14 2.32
CA THR A 52 12.10 3.80 1.74
C THR A 52 12.93 4.58 2.77
N LEU A 53 12.44 4.71 4.01
CA LEU A 53 13.20 5.21 5.15
C LEU A 53 14.06 4.12 5.81
N HIS A 54 13.87 2.85 5.46
CA HIS A 54 14.66 1.78 6.05
C HIS A 54 16.13 1.88 5.60
N PRO A 55 17.10 1.98 6.52
CA PRO A 55 18.51 2.24 6.17
C PRO A 55 19.13 1.12 5.31
N LYS A 56 18.60 -0.09 5.39
CA LYS A 56 19.05 -1.28 4.65
C LYS A 56 18.07 -1.74 3.58
N LEU A 57 17.26 -0.83 3.02
CA LEU A 57 16.25 -1.23 2.02
C LEU A 57 16.88 -1.96 0.84
N ASN A 58 17.99 -1.47 0.28
CA ASN A 58 18.62 -2.10 -0.87
C ASN A 58 19.10 -3.53 -0.54
N GLU A 59 19.71 -3.74 0.64
CA GLU A 59 20.10 -5.08 1.10
C GLU A 59 18.88 -6.03 1.21
N ILE A 60 17.74 -5.51 1.68
CA ILE A 60 16.48 -6.27 1.77
C ILE A 60 15.98 -6.66 0.39
N LEU A 61 15.98 -5.74 -0.59
CA LEU A 61 15.53 -5.99 -1.94
C LEU A 61 16.44 -6.98 -2.68
N GLU A 62 17.75 -6.83 -2.55
CA GLU A 62 18.74 -7.76 -3.13
C GLU A 62 18.60 -9.15 -2.53
N TYR A 63 18.42 -9.23 -1.22
CA TYR A 63 18.22 -10.52 -0.55
C TYR A 63 16.90 -11.18 -1.01
N ALA A 64 15.80 -10.43 -1.09
CA ALA A 64 14.54 -10.91 -1.64
C ALA A 64 14.71 -11.48 -3.06
N LYS A 65 15.41 -10.73 -3.92
CA LYS A 65 15.72 -11.14 -5.29
C LYS A 65 16.54 -12.44 -5.33
N SER A 66 17.55 -12.57 -4.48
CA SER A 66 18.38 -13.79 -4.38
C SER A 66 17.60 -15.03 -3.93
N LYS A 67 16.51 -14.83 -3.18
CA LYS A 67 15.58 -15.88 -2.71
C LYS A 67 14.36 -16.06 -3.60
N ASN A 68 14.29 -15.36 -4.73
CA ASN A 68 13.13 -15.33 -5.63
C ASN A 68 11.82 -14.92 -4.94
N VAL A 69 11.93 -14.05 -3.92
CA VAL A 69 10.79 -13.47 -3.21
C VAL A 69 10.35 -12.19 -3.93
N LYS A 70 9.11 -12.17 -4.41
CA LYS A 70 8.53 -10.99 -5.05
C LYS A 70 8.16 -9.93 -4.02
N ILE A 71 8.50 -8.67 -4.28
CA ILE A 71 8.24 -7.56 -3.36
C ILE A 71 7.11 -6.66 -3.90
N ALA A 72 6.19 -6.27 -3.02
CA ALA A 72 5.32 -5.11 -3.21
C ALA A 72 5.84 -3.98 -2.32
N LEU A 73 6.47 -2.99 -2.93
CA LEU A 73 6.94 -1.80 -2.24
C LEU A 73 5.91 -0.69 -2.38
N THR A 74 5.19 -0.37 -1.31
CA THR A 74 4.33 0.81 -1.27
C THR A 74 5.10 1.98 -0.66
N THR A 75 5.20 3.09 -1.37
CA THR A 75 5.95 4.27 -0.93
C THR A 75 5.14 5.55 -1.08
N ASN A 76 5.31 6.47 -0.15
CA ASN A 76 4.74 7.81 -0.22
C ASN A 76 5.48 8.74 -1.19
N GLY A 77 6.52 8.29 -1.85
CA GLY A 77 7.26 9.04 -2.86
C GLY A 77 8.28 10.05 -2.32
N SER A 78 8.28 10.35 -1.02
CA SER A 78 9.11 11.42 -0.45
C SER A 78 10.61 11.26 -0.65
N THR A 79 11.08 10.03 -0.82
CA THR A 79 12.51 9.72 -0.97
C THR A 79 12.89 9.21 -2.37
N LEU A 80 11.99 9.30 -3.34
CA LEU A 80 12.22 8.92 -4.74
C LEU A 80 13.05 9.99 -5.46
N VAL A 81 14.31 10.14 -5.06
CA VAL A 81 15.24 11.14 -5.59
C VAL A 81 16.23 10.53 -6.58
N LYS A 82 16.83 11.35 -7.45
CA LYS A 82 17.80 10.94 -8.52
C LYS A 82 18.87 9.96 -8.02
N LYS A 83 19.36 10.15 -6.80
CA LYS A 83 20.39 9.29 -6.21
C LYS A 83 19.90 7.89 -5.82
N LYS A 84 18.59 7.73 -5.56
CA LYS A 84 18.02 6.47 -5.02
C LYS A 84 17.24 5.66 -6.05
N VAL A 85 16.50 6.32 -6.95
CA VAL A 85 15.59 5.66 -7.88
C VAL A 85 16.29 4.63 -8.78
N PRO A 86 17.46 4.91 -9.43
CA PRO A 86 18.11 3.90 -10.24
C PRO A 86 18.41 2.60 -9.49
N ASN A 87 19.00 2.70 -8.29
CA ASN A 87 19.32 1.54 -7.47
C ASN A 87 18.06 0.77 -7.03
N LEU A 88 16.98 1.48 -6.68
CA LEU A 88 15.70 0.87 -6.37
C LEU A 88 15.18 0.03 -7.54
N LEU A 89 15.21 0.59 -8.76
CA LEU A 89 14.74 -0.09 -9.97
C LEU A 89 15.61 -1.28 -10.39
N GLU A 90 16.90 -1.30 -10.03
CA GLU A 90 17.78 -2.45 -10.25
C GLU A 90 17.56 -3.58 -9.23
N SER A 91 17.29 -3.23 -7.97
CA SER A 91 17.23 -4.19 -6.89
C SER A 91 15.84 -4.85 -6.75
N ILE A 92 14.76 -4.16 -7.16
CA ILE A 92 13.40 -4.65 -6.93
C ILE A 92 12.95 -5.69 -7.98
N SER A 93 12.22 -6.71 -7.50
CA SER A 93 11.45 -7.65 -8.34
C SER A 93 10.03 -7.73 -7.81
N GLY A 94 9.03 -7.35 -8.64
CA GLY A 94 7.62 -7.39 -8.25
C GLY A 94 6.86 -6.11 -8.56
N LYS A 95 6.47 -5.31 -7.54
CA LYS A 95 5.67 -4.08 -7.74
C LYS A 95 6.23 -2.90 -6.93
N ILE A 96 6.19 -1.71 -7.51
CA ILE A 96 6.35 -0.43 -6.82
C ILE A 96 4.99 0.25 -6.86
N ILE A 97 4.35 0.38 -5.71
CA ILE A 97 3.10 1.11 -5.55
C ILE A 97 3.46 2.52 -5.07
N ALA A 98 3.52 3.43 -6.01
CA ALA A 98 3.80 4.83 -5.77
C ALA A 98 2.51 5.50 -5.28
N SER A 99 2.38 5.64 -3.94
CA SER A 99 1.19 6.18 -3.26
C SER A 99 1.11 7.69 -3.42
N LEU A 100 0.85 8.15 -4.64
CA LEU A 100 0.59 9.56 -4.90
C LEU A 100 -0.60 10.05 -4.09
N MET A 101 -1.68 9.29 -4.03
CA MET A 101 -2.91 9.45 -3.22
C MET A 101 -3.59 10.82 -3.37
N THR A 102 -2.84 11.91 -3.30
CA THR A 102 -3.28 13.31 -3.30
C THR A 102 -2.67 14.04 -4.49
N PRO A 103 -3.34 14.07 -5.66
CA PRO A 103 -2.73 14.45 -6.94
C PRO A 103 -2.65 15.96 -7.19
N THR A 104 -3.17 16.82 -6.30
CA THR A 104 -3.13 18.27 -6.44
C THR A 104 -2.45 18.93 -5.24
N GLU A 105 -1.95 20.17 -5.41
CA GLU A 105 -1.37 20.94 -4.32
C GLU A 105 -2.34 21.17 -3.17
N GLU A 106 -3.63 21.35 -3.47
CA GLU A 106 -4.67 21.52 -2.47
C GLU A 106 -4.84 20.25 -1.64
N THR A 107 -4.99 19.11 -2.31
CA THR A 107 -5.16 17.80 -1.64
C THR A 107 -3.89 17.33 -0.94
N TYR A 108 -2.72 17.80 -1.37
CA TYR A 108 -1.44 17.48 -0.71
C TYR A 108 -1.39 17.92 0.75
N LYS A 109 -2.11 18.97 1.12
CA LYS A 109 -2.19 19.50 2.50
C LYS A 109 -2.65 18.45 3.52
N ILE A 110 -3.49 17.50 3.11
CA ILE A 110 -3.95 16.41 3.98
C ILE A 110 -2.87 15.36 4.30
N ARG A 111 -1.67 15.50 3.71
CA ARG A 111 -0.49 14.70 4.09
C ARG A 111 0.14 15.14 5.40
N GLY A 112 -0.36 16.22 5.99
CA GLY A 112 0.14 16.81 7.22
C GLY A 112 1.32 17.76 7.00
N ASP A 113 1.99 18.13 8.08
CA ASP A 113 3.17 19.01 8.03
C ASP A 113 4.36 18.25 7.43
N VAL A 114 4.52 18.37 6.12
CA VAL A 114 5.54 17.68 5.34
C VAL A 114 6.62 18.69 4.92
N ARG A 115 7.87 18.42 5.27
CA ARG A 115 9.03 19.26 4.87
C ARG A 115 9.40 19.12 3.38
N LEU A 116 8.52 18.67 2.54
CA LEU A 116 8.69 18.48 1.10
C LEU A 116 7.68 19.35 0.38
N SER A 117 8.13 20.27 -0.50
CA SER A 117 7.21 21.09 -1.31
C SER A 117 6.43 20.23 -2.29
N TRP A 118 5.26 20.72 -2.70
CA TRP A 118 4.40 20.06 -3.69
C TRP A 118 5.16 19.74 -4.98
N ASP A 119 5.88 20.72 -5.56
CA ASP A 119 6.63 20.53 -6.81
C ASP A 119 7.63 19.38 -6.69
N ARG A 120 8.43 19.35 -5.62
CA ARG A 120 9.37 18.24 -5.39
C ARG A 120 8.69 16.91 -5.16
N TYR A 121 7.52 16.94 -4.53
CA TYR A 121 6.73 15.74 -4.31
C TYR A 121 6.30 15.12 -5.64
N ILE A 122 5.71 15.90 -6.54
CA ILE A 122 5.29 15.46 -7.88
C ILE A 122 6.49 15.04 -8.74
N ASP A 123 7.57 15.82 -8.71
CA ASP A 123 8.79 15.52 -9.45
C ASP A 123 9.42 14.18 -9.06
N ASN A 124 9.28 13.75 -7.82
CA ASN A 124 9.73 12.44 -7.38
C ASN A 124 8.98 11.29 -8.09
N PHE A 125 7.67 11.42 -8.30
CA PHE A 125 6.89 10.42 -9.05
C PHE A 125 7.20 10.49 -10.56
N ARG A 126 7.33 11.68 -11.10
CA ARG A 126 7.76 11.89 -12.51
C ARG A 126 9.14 11.28 -12.74
N LEU A 127 10.09 11.47 -11.84
CA LEU A 127 11.42 10.86 -11.90
C LEU A 127 11.35 9.33 -11.92
N LEU A 128 10.51 8.73 -11.09
CA LEU A 128 10.33 7.26 -11.08
C LEU A 128 9.91 6.74 -12.45
N ILE A 129 8.94 7.42 -13.09
CA ILE A 129 8.46 7.09 -14.44
C ILE A 129 9.56 7.29 -15.48
N GLN A 130 10.25 8.45 -15.46
CA GLN A 130 11.32 8.76 -16.41
C GLN A 130 12.45 7.73 -16.36
N GLU A 131 12.90 7.34 -15.17
CA GLU A 131 13.95 6.33 -15.02
C GLU A 131 13.50 4.94 -15.51
N HIS A 132 12.23 4.59 -15.32
CA HIS A 132 11.67 3.37 -15.90
C HIS A 132 11.63 3.43 -17.42
N LEU A 133 11.18 4.53 -18.02
CA LEU A 133 11.13 4.71 -19.49
C LEU A 133 12.53 4.74 -20.11
N LYS A 134 13.53 5.31 -19.43
CA LYS A 134 14.94 5.20 -19.83
C LYS A 134 15.43 3.76 -19.86
N LYS A 135 15.01 2.91 -18.91
CA LYS A 135 15.33 1.48 -18.95
C LYS A 135 14.68 0.79 -20.15
N ILE A 136 13.44 1.13 -20.46
CA ILE A 136 12.76 0.61 -21.68
C ILE A 136 13.50 1.06 -22.94
N SER A 137 13.91 2.33 -23.05
CA SER A 137 14.59 2.84 -24.24
C SER A 137 15.96 2.18 -24.49
N ARG A 138 16.64 1.72 -23.43
CA ARG A 138 17.89 0.95 -23.51
C ARG A 138 17.68 -0.54 -23.77
N GLY A 139 16.43 -1.04 -23.75
CA GLY A 139 16.14 -2.46 -23.87
C GLY A 139 16.43 -3.28 -22.59
N ASP A 140 16.53 -2.63 -21.44
CA ASP A 140 16.82 -3.30 -20.17
C ASP A 140 15.71 -4.27 -19.78
N LYS A 141 16.07 -5.37 -19.12
CA LYS A 141 15.09 -6.32 -18.57
C LYS A 141 14.38 -5.70 -17.37
N ILE A 142 13.06 -5.57 -17.45
CA ILE A 142 12.22 -5.07 -16.37
C ILE A 142 11.64 -6.24 -15.57
N ALA A 143 11.92 -6.29 -14.26
CA ALA A 143 11.46 -7.33 -13.33
C ALA A 143 10.34 -6.85 -12.38
N TYR A 144 9.84 -5.65 -12.59
CA TYR A 144 8.86 -4.99 -11.72
C TYR A 144 7.80 -4.24 -12.54
N GLN A 145 6.75 -3.83 -11.84
CA GLN A 145 5.68 -2.96 -12.35
C GLN A 145 5.58 -1.72 -11.45
N ILE A 146 5.31 -0.56 -12.03
CA ILE A 146 5.02 0.69 -11.30
C ILE A 146 3.51 0.93 -11.35
N ILE A 147 2.93 1.21 -10.18
CA ILE A 147 1.52 1.56 -10.01
C ILE A 147 1.46 2.94 -9.37
N ILE A 148 0.99 3.94 -10.10
CA ILE A 148 0.67 5.26 -9.56
C ILE A 148 -0.72 5.17 -8.94
N ARG A 149 -0.80 5.22 -7.62
CA ARG A 149 -2.07 5.06 -6.89
C ARG A 149 -2.60 6.41 -6.43
N ILE A 150 -3.85 6.70 -6.81
CA ILE A 150 -4.57 7.94 -6.48
C ILE A 150 -5.84 7.59 -5.71
N MET A 151 -6.15 8.36 -4.66
CA MET A 151 -7.28 8.11 -3.79
C MET A 151 -8.55 8.77 -4.32
N VAL A 152 -9.66 8.04 -4.28
CA VAL A 152 -11.01 8.53 -4.59
C VAL A 152 -11.85 8.55 -3.31
N THR A 153 -12.55 9.64 -3.06
CA THR A 153 -13.27 9.92 -1.79
C THR A 153 -14.72 10.34 -2.05
N GLU A 154 -15.48 9.51 -2.75
CA GLU A 154 -16.90 9.81 -3.10
C GLU A 154 -17.73 10.15 -1.87
N LYS A 155 -17.57 9.40 -0.78
CA LYS A 155 -18.22 9.63 0.51
C LYS A 155 -17.22 9.38 1.62
N SER A 156 -16.50 10.41 2.03
CA SER A 156 -15.49 10.26 3.07
C SER A 156 -16.12 10.17 4.45
N ILE A 157 -16.04 9.00 5.07
CA ILE A 157 -16.41 8.78 6.48
C ILE A 157 -15.51 9.57 7.43
N LYS A 158 -14.38 10.07 6.95
CA LYS A 158 -13.42 10.89 7.70
C LYS A 158 -13.70 12.41 7.56
N GLY A 159 -14.78 12.80 6.91
CA GLY A 159 -15.30 14.16 6.79
C GLY A 159 -14.40 15.18 6.10
N LYS A 160 -13.15 15.29 6.54
CA LYS A 160 -12.17 16.27 6.02
C LYS A 160 -11.30 15.72 4.87
N VAL A 161 -11.25 14.41 4.69
CA VAL A 161 -10.42 13.79 3.65
C VAL A 161 -11.19 13.81 2.33
N LYS A 162 -10.89 14.80 1.52
CA LYS A 162 -11.45 15.00 0.18
C LYS A 162 -10.31 15.02 -0.82
N VAL A 163 -10.35 14.14 -1.83
CA VAL A 163 -9.30 14.04 -2.87
C VAL A 163 -9.95 14.06 -4.24
N LEU A 164 -10.24 12.91 -4.87
CA LEU A 164 -11.02 12.89 -6.09
C LEU A 164 -12.47 12.60 -5.72
N GLU A 165 -13.37 13.56 -5.96
CA GLU A 165 -14.78 13.50 -5.56
C GLU A 165 -15.73 13.39 -6.75
N SER A 166 -15.21 13.43 -7.99
CA SER A 166 -16.00 13.43 -9.21
C SER A 166 -15.36 12.64 -10.35
N SER A 167 -16.15 12.29 -11.35
CA SER A 167 -15.67 11.71 -12.60
C SER A 167 -14.73 12.66 -13.36
N LYS A 168 -14.93 13.96 -13.24
CA LYS A 168 -14.03 14.97 -13.82
C LYS A 168 -12.63 14.88 -13.21
N ASP A 169 -12.51 14.74 -11.90
CA ASP A 169 -11.21 14.63 -11.21
C ASP A 169 -10.45 13.37 -11.66
N ILE A 170 -11.17 12.28 -11.91
CA ILE A 170 -10.58 11.04 -12.47
C ILE A 170 -10.04 11.30 -13.87
N GLN A 171 -10.82 11.97 -14.74
CA GLN A 171 -10.40 12.29 -16.09
C GLN A 171 -9.17 13.21 -16.10
N ASP A 172 -9.20 14.27 -15.29
CA ASP A 172 -8.10 15.24 -15.20
C ASP A 172 -6.80 14.54 -14.73
N SER A 173 -6.89 13.71 -13.69
CA SER A 173 -5.74 12.94 -13.19
C SER A 173 -5.22 11.92 -14.22
N TYR A 174 -6.12 11.24 -14.93
CA TYR A 174 -5.72 10.31 -15.98
C TYR A 174 -5.00 11.02 -17.12
N ASN A 175 -5.53 12.15 -17.57
CA ASN A 175 -4.94 12.95 -18.66
C ASN A 175 -3.55 13.46 -18.24
N GLU A 176 -3.41 14.07 -17.07
CA GLU A 176 -2.13 14.58 -16.57
C GLU A 176 -1.01 13.53 -16.65
N TRP A 177 -1.26 12.34 -16.12
CA TRP A 177 -0.26 11.28 -16.11
C TRP A 177 -0.05 10.63 -17.49
N SER A 178 -1.10 10.52 -18.30
CA SER A 178 -1.01 10.04 -19.69
C SER A 178 -0.16 10.98 -20.53
N ASP A 179 -0.41 12.28 -20.46
CA ASP A 179 0.30 13.30 -21.22
C ASP A 179 1.78 13.36 -20.79
N PHE A 180 2.04 13.26 -19.49
CA PHE A 180 3.41 13.20 -18.98
C PHE A 180 4.19 11.98 -19.50
N VAL A 181 3.57 10.80 -19.48
CA VAL A 181 4.20 9.57 -20.00
C VAL A 181 4.43 9.70 -21.51
N GLU A 182 3.46 10.23 -22.26
CA GLU A 182 3.56 10.42 -23.71
C GLU A 182 4.68 11.40 -24.09
N ALA A 183 4.75 12.53 -23.40
CA ALA A 183 5.82 13.51 -23.61
C ALA A 183 7.21 12.88 -23.36
N THR A 184 7.34 12.08 -22.28
CA THR A 184 8.59 11.39 -21.96
C THR A 184 8.93 10.29 -22.97
N GLU A 185 7.95 9.56 -23.50
CA GLU A 185 8.15 8.60 -24.58
C GLU A 185 8.72 9.27 -25.83
N LYS A 186 8.12 10.40 -26.22
CA LYS A 186 8.56 11.18 -27.38
C LYS A 186 9.97 11.71 -27.20
N GLU A 187 10.31 12.21 -26.01
CA GLU A 187 11.65 12.70 -25.67
C GLU A 187 12.72 11.60 -25.78
N LEU A 188 12.36 10.36 -25.39
CA LEU A 188 13.23 9.20 -25.43
C LEU A 188 13.20 8.43 -26.77
N GLY A 189 12.45 8.87 -27.75
CA GLY A 189 12.30 8.21 -29.05
C GLY A 189 11.63 6.84 -28.98
N LEU A 190 10.81 6.60 -27.95
CA LEU A 190 10.06 5.36 -27.79
C LEU A 190 8.85 5.34 -28.75
N LYS A 191 8.44 4.13 -29.15
CA LYS A 191 7.18 3.96 -29.87
C LYS A 191 6.01 4.33 -28.96
N PRO A 192 5.04 5.14 -29.46
CA PRO A 192 3.86 5.49 -28.67
C PRO A 192 3.12 4.24 -28.17
N PHE A 193 2.78 4.24 -26.89
CA PHE A 193 1.93 3.20 -26.33
C PHE A 193 0.46 3.52 -26.56
N LYS A 194 -0.32 2.55 -27.04
CA LYS A 194 -1.77 2.73 -27.18
C LYS A 194 -2.44 2.66 -25.81
N ARG A 195 -2.76 3.81 -25.25
CA ARG A 195 -3.47 3.94 -23.97
C ARG A 195 -4.96 3.63 -24.16
N PRO A 196 -5.63 3.03 -23.16
CA PRO A 196 -7.06 2.85 -23.20
C PRO A 196 -7.77 4.21 -23.08
N GLU A 197 -8.84 4.38 -23.85
CA GLU A 197 -9.83 5.40 -23.54
C GLU A 197 -10.55 4.99 -22.23
N ILE A 198 -10.74 5.95 -21.33
CA ILE A 198 -11.44 5.70 -20.09
C ILE A 198 -12.84 6.31 -20.15
N ASP A 199 -13.79 5.65 -19.50
CA ASP A 199 -15.07 6.22 -19.13
C ASP A 199 -15.00 6.65 -17.66
N PRO A 200 -14.78 7.94 -17.38
CA PRO A 200 -14.56 8.41 -16.01
C PRO A 200 -15.82 8.31 -15.15
N ALA A 201 -17.01 8.42 -15.74
CA ALA A 201 -18.27 8.26 -15.02
C ALA A 201 -18.49 6.81 -14.58
N LYS A 202 -18.24 5.86 -15.49
CA LYS A 202 -18.27 4.43 -15.18
C LYS A 202 -17.19 4.06 -14.15
N THR A 203 -15.97 4.60 -14.29
CA THR A 203 -14.87 4.37 -13.34
C THR A 203 -15.25 4.81 -11.94
N PHE A 204 -15.80 6.03 -11.81
CA PHE A 204 -16.24 6.59 -10.55
C PHE A 204 -17.38 5.75 -9.92
N SER A 205 -18.35 5.34 -10.73
CA SER A 205 -19.46 4.46 -10.29
C SER A 205 -18.96 3.11 -9.80
N LEU A 206 -18.06 2.46 -10.56
CA LEU A 206 -17.51 1.15 -10.20
C LEU A 206 -16.69 1.17 -8.92
N LEU A 207 -16.06 2.30 -8.56
CA LEU A 207 -15.37 2.44 -7.28
C LEU A 207 -16.32 2.44 -6.06
N GLY A 208 -17.64 2.55 -6.27
CA GLY A 208 -18.65 2.25 -5.26
C GLY A 208 -18.72 0.76 -4.89
N GLU A 209 -18.38 -0.14 -5.82
CA GLU A 209 -18.46 -1.59 -5.67
C GLU A 209 -17.08 -2.22 -5.48
N TYR A 210 -16.07 -1.74 -6.22
CA TYR A 210 -14.71 -2.27 -6.23
C TYR A 210 -13.76 -1.37 -5.44
N GLU A 211 -12.73 -1.97 -4.86
CA GLU A 211 -11.72 -1.21 -4.10
C GLU A 211 -10.81 -0.39 -5.01
N GLU A 212 -10.56 -0.87 -6.25
CA GLU A 212 -9.63 -0.24 -7.17
C GLU A 212 -10.00 -0.49 -8.64
N ILE A 213 -9.71 0.51 -9.48
CA ILE A 213 -9.80 0.43 -10.94
C ILE A 213 -8.45 0.89 -11.51
N SER A 214 -7.92 0.18 -12.49
CA SER A 214 -6.56 0.41 -13.01
C SER A 214 -6.53 0.52 -14.53
N TYR A 215 -5.68 1.40 -15.05
CA TYR A 215 -5.44 1.61 -16.47
C TYR A 215 -3.94 1.62 -16.78
N ASN A 216 -3.54 0.96 -17.86
CA ASN A 216 -2.14 0.95 -18.30
C ASN A 216 -1.81 2.27 -19.02
N LEU A 217 -0.76 2.95 -18.57
CA LEU A 217 -0.21 4.15 -19.23
C LEU A 217 0.94 3.78 -20.16
N GLN A 218 1.68 2.72 -19.85
CA GLN A 218 2.77 2.16 -20.64
C GLN A 218 3.02 0.72 -20.16
N LYS A 219 3.83 -0.05 -20.91
CA LYS A 219 4.30 -1.37 -20.44
C LYS A 219 5.01 -1.22 -19.10
N GLY A 220 4.42 -1.82 -18.06
CA GLY A 220 4.95 -1.78 -16.69
C GLY A 220 4.62 -0.50 -15.92
N ILE A 221 3.80 0.41 -16.44
CA ILE A 221 3.28 1.59 -15.74
C ILE A 221 1.76 1.55 -15.77
N THR A 222 1.14 1.63 -14.60
CA THR A 222 -0.32 1.62 -14.41
C THR A 222 -0.72 2.80 -13.54
N ILE A 223 -1.78 3.51 -13.90
CA ILE A 223 -2.49 4.40 -12.99
C ILE A 223 -3.62 3.63 -12.32
N GLN A 224 -3.79 3.79 -11.02
CA GLN A 224 -4.77 3.09 -10.22
C GLN A 224 -5.58 4.09 -9.39
N PHE A 225 -6.88 4.12 -9.62
CA PHE A 225 -7.83 4.84 -8.77
C PHE A 225 -8.28 3.91 -7.66
N TRP A 226 -8.14 4.35 -6.41
CA TRP A 226 -8.33 3.51 -5.24
C TRP A 226 -9.30 4.17 -4.28
N ARG A 227 -10.38 3.45 -3.95
CA ARG A 227 -11.38 3.94 -3.00
C ARG A 227 -10.77 4.10 -1.61
N ALA A 228 -11.03 5.26 -1.00
CA ALA A 228 -10.66 5.49 0.39
C ALA A 228 -11.32 4.45 1.31
N PHE A 229 -10.58 3.95 2.29
CA PHE A 229 -11.07 3.02 3.29
C PHE A 229 -10.68 3.46 4.70
N THR A 230 -11.30 2.85 5.71
CA THR A 230 -10.98 3.09 7.11
C THR A 230 -10.25 1.89 7.70
N PHE A 231 -9.18 2.16 8.45
CA PHE A 231 -8.52 1.12 9.23
C PHE A 231 -9.39 0.69 10.41
N ALA A 232 -9.30 -0.58 10.81
CA ALA A 232 -9.86 -1.04 12.07
C ALA A 232 -9.37 -0.15 13.23
N ASN A 233 -10.26 0.25 14.10
CA ASN A 233 -10.01 1.19 15.21
C ASN A 233 -9.64 2.64 14.81
N SER A 234 -9.68 3.00 13.52
CA SER A 234 -9.48 4.39 13.15
C SER A 234 -10.65 5.27 13.61
N ARG A 235 -10.34 6.54 13.86
CA ARG A 235 -11.39 7.53 14.16
C ARG A 235 -12.18 7.79 12.89
N VAL A 236 -13.50 7.84 13.00
CA VAL A 236 -14.40 8.37 11.99
C VAL A 236 -14.66 9.87 12.26
N SER A 237 -15.25 10.60 11.31
CA SER A 237 -15.62 12.00 11.52
C SER A 237 -16.67 12.14 12.64
N ASP A 238 -16.80 13.36 13.17
CA ASP A 238 -17.74 13.63 14.27
C ASP A 238 -19.21 13.45 13.87
N GLU A 239 -19.52 13.41 12.57
CA GLU A 239 -20.85 13.17 12.02
C GLU A 239 -21.26 11.69 12.09
N TYR A 240 -20.29 10.78 12.24
CA TYR A 240 -20.51 9.35 12.22
C TYR A 240 -20.15 8.70 13.55
N LYS A 241 -20.79 7.58 13.84
CA LYS A 241 -20.38 6.61 14.85
C LYS A 241 -20.29 5.23 14.23
N LEU A 242 -19.42 4.39 14.74
CA LEU A 242 -19.33 3.00 14.31
C LEU A 242 -20.34 2.16 15.07
N GLN A 243 -21.26 1.54 14.34
CA GLN A 243 -22.17 0.54 14.91
C GLN A 243 -21.54 -0.85 14.73
N PRO A 244 -21.15 -1.53 15.81
CA PRO A 244 -20.65 -2.90 15.74
C PRO A 244 -21.64 -3.82 15.04
N GLN A 245 -21.16 -4.77 14.27
CA GLN A 245 -22.02 -5.78 13.64
C GLN A 245 -22.38 -6.87 14.67
N GLU A 246 -23.65 -7.19 14.78
CA GLU A 246 -24.13 -8.26 15.66
C GLU A 246 -23.76 -9.65 15.12
N LYS A 247 -23.62 -9.78 13.81
CA LYS A 247 -23.24 -11.02 13.12
C LYS A 247 -21.85 -10.93 12.53
N THR A 248 -21.08 -11.99 12.68
CA THR A 248 -19.76 -12.15 12.07
C THR A 248 -19.90 -12.14 10.55
N GLN A 249 -19.29 -11.18 9.89
CA GLN A 249 -19.06 -11.27 8.45
C GLN A 249 -17.76 -12.02 8.23
N PHE A 250 -17.75 -12.95 7.27
CA PHE A 250 -16.55 -13.68 6.91
C PHE A 250 -15.49 -12.71 6.36
N CYS A 251 -14.29 -12.76 6.94
CA CYS A 251 -13.14 -12.02 6.47
C CYS A 251 -12.08 -13.00 5.94
N PRO A 252 -11.65 -12.92 4.68
CA PRO A 252 -10.66 -13.84 4.10
C PRO A 252 -9.23 -13.59 4.61
N HIS A 253 -8.91 -12.38 5.06
CA HIS A 253 -7.53 -11.99 5.41
C HIS A 253 -6.82 -12.90 6.39
N PRO A 254 -7.43 -13.42 7.49
CA PRO A 254 -6.76 -14.34 8.38
C PRO A 254 -6.32 -15.66 7.74
N PHE A 255 -6.82 -15.98 6.53
CA PHE A 255 -6.51 -17.20 5.78
C PHE A 255 -5.52 -16.93 4.62
N THR A 256 -5.51 -15.73 4.07
CA THR A 256 -4.75 -15.37 2.87
C THR A 256 -3.53 -14.50 3.15
N ASP A 257 -3.57 -13.74 4.27
CA ASP A 257 -2.57 -12.73 4.58
C ASP A 257 -2.06 -12.86 6.02
N PHE A 258 -0.85 -12.41 6.24
CA PHE A 258 -0.33 -12.15 7.58
C PHE A 258 0.70 -11.02 7.54
N GLY A 259 0.80 -10.28 8.62
CA GLY A 259 1.78 -9.22 8.80
C GLY A 259 2.82 -9.60 9.85
N VAL A 260 4.11 -9.35 9.56
CA VAL A 260 5.17 -9.44 10.55
C VAL A 260 5.62 -8.04 10.91
N LEU A 261 5.43 -7.65 12.17
CA LEU A 261 5.84 -6.36 12.67
C LEU A 261 7.37 -6.31 12.85
N TRP A 262 7.94 -5.11 12.94
CA TRP A 262 9.41 -4.94 13.00
C TRP A 262 10.08 -5.68 14.17
N ASN A 263 9.36 -5.91 15.26
CA ASN A 263 9.80 -6.64 16.45
C ASN A 263 9.58 -8.16 16.38
N GLY A 264 9.06 -8.66 15.24
CA GLY A 264 8.79 -10.09 14.99
C GLY A 264 7.39 -10.56 15.40
N ASP A 265 6.56 -9.71 15.97
CA ASP A 265 5.16 -10.06 16.26
C ASP A 265 4.38 -10.29 14.96
N VAL A 266 3.49 -11.27 14.94
CA VAL A 266 2.68 -11.65 13.78
C VAL A 266 1.23 -11.33 14.04
N SER A 267 0.61 -10.59 13.11
CA SER A 267 -0.83 -10.35 13.04
C SER A 267 -1.42 -10.99 11.78
N LEU A 268 -2.62 -11.56 11.87
CA LEU A 268 -3.35 -12.13 10.73
C LEU A 268 -4.33 -11.12 10.11
N CYS A 269 -4.02 -9.84 10.20
CA CYS A 269 -4.85 -8.76 9.64
C CYS A 269 -3.98 -7.71 8.95
N CYS A 270 -4.26 -7.42 7.70
CA CYS A 270 -3.56 -6.39 6.92
C CYS A 270 -3.88 -4.96 7.37
N LEU A 271 -4.93 -4.75 8.16
CA LEU A 271 -5.34 -3.44 8.69
C LEU A 271 -5.03 -3.27 10.19
N ASP A 272 -4.36 -4.24 10.81
CA ASP A 272 -3.97 -4.18 12.22
C ASP A 272 -2.70 -3.36 12.43
N TYR A 273 -2.84 -2.04 12.28
CA TYR A 273 -1.71 -1.11 12.34
C TYR A 273 -0.98 -1.09 13.69
N ASP A 274 -1.65 -1.51 14.76
CA ASP A 274 -1.11 -1.46 16.12
C ASP A 274 -0.72 -2.84 16.71
N GLY A 275 -0.99 -3.92 15.96
CA GLY A 275 -0.64 -5.29 16.39
C GLY A 275 -1.54 -5.84 17.49
N THR A 276 -2.80 -5.40 17.54
CA THR A 276 -3.79 -5.84 18.56
C THR A 276 -4.24 -7.29 18.33
N LEU A 277 -4.13 -7.80 17.09
CA LEU A 277 -4.46 -9.17 16.68
C LEU A 277 -3.22 -10.07 16.62
N LYS A 278 -2.25 -9.82 17.52
CA LYS A 278 -1.02 -10.60 17.59
C LYS A 278 -1.32 -12.06 17.93
N VAL A 279 -0.84 -12.99 17.11
CA VAL A 279 -1.00 -14.45 17.28
C VAL A 279 0.30 -15.17 17.65
N GLY A 280 1.45 -14.52 17.57
CA GLY A 280 2.75 -15.11 17.91
C GLY A 280 3.92 -14.20 17.57
N ASN A 281 5.15 -14.74 17.63
CA ASN A 281 6.37 -13.99 17.32
C ASN A 281 7.40 -14.87 16.59
N VAL A 282 7.83 -14.44 15.39
CA VAL A 282 8.76 -15.19 14.54
C VAL A 282 10.23 -15.09 14.95
N LYS A 283 10.58 -14.29 15.95
CA LYS A 283 11.91 -14.41 16.59
C LYS A 283 12.03 -15.69 17.42
N LYS A 284 10.91 -16.18 17.95
CA LYS A 284 10.86 -17.34 18.85
C LYS A 284 10.47 -18.64 18.15
N HIS A 285 9.68 -18.53 17.09
CA HIS A 285 9.10 -19.66 16.37
C HIS A 285 9.33 -19.53 14.86
N SER A 286 9.06 -20.56 14.09
CA SER A 286 9.00 -20.45 12.63
C SER A 286 7.73 -19.72 12.20
N VAL A 287 7.72 -19.19 10.99
CA VAL A 287 6.51 -18.59 10.39
C VAL A 287 5.37 -19.62 10.39
N GLU A 288 5.65 -20.85 9.98
CA GLU A 288 4.67 -21.93 9.93
C GLU A 288 4.08 -22.25 11.30
N ASP A 289 4.93 -22.39 12.35
CA ASP A 289 4.46 -22.65 13.72
C ASP A 289 3.51 -21.55 14.21
N VAL A 290 3.81 -20.27 13.93
CA VAL A 290 2.94 -19.16 14.30
C VAL A 290 1.63 -19.22 13.53
N LEU A 291 1.65 -19.51 12.23
CA LEU A 291 0.44 -19.61 11.43
C LEU A 291 -0.46 -20.80 11.79
N GLN A 292 0.09 -21.84 12.41
CA GLN A 292 -0.60 -23.07 12.81
C GLN A 292 -0.93 -23.16 14.31
N ASN A 293 -0.48 -22.20 15.13
CA ASN A 293 -0.70 -22.23 16.55
C ASN A 293 -2.17 -22.01 16.94
N ILE A 294 -2.47 -22.21 18.25
CA ILE A 294 -3.84 -22.10 18.77
C ILE A 294 -4.43 -20.69 18.60
N GLY A 295 -3.62 -19.62 18.72
CA GLY A 295 -4.07 -18.24 18.53
C GLY A 295 -4.55 -17.99 17.11
N SER A 296 -3.76 -18.44 16.12
CA SER A 296 -4.12 -18.34 14.69
C SER A 296 -5.37 -19.14 14.36
N LYS A 297 -5.49 -20.36 14.92
CA LYS A 297 -6.68 -21.22 14.73
C LYS A 297 -7.92 -20.57 15.32
N LYS A 298 -7.85 -20.03 16.54
CA LYS A 298 -8.99 -19.35 17.20
C LYS A 298 -9.43 -18.11 16.41
N LEU A 299 -8.50 -17.27 15.94
CA LEU A 299 -8.86 -16.12 15.13
C LEU A 299 -9.56 -16.51 13.82
N ARG A 300 -9.09 -17.57 13.15
CA ARG A 300 -9.76 -18.11 11.96
C ARG A 300 -11.13 -18.70 12.28
N ALA A 301 -11.26 -19.43 13.38
CA ALA A 301 -12.52 -20.00 13.83
C ALA A 301 -13.57 -18.92 14.15
N SER A 302 -13.14 -17.75 14.65
CA SER A 302 -14.05 -16.62 14.89
C SER A 302 -14.67 -16.05 13.63
N MET A 303 -14.04 -16.21 12.46
CA MET A 303 -14.60 -15.80 11.15
C MET A 303 -15.77 -16.68 10.71
N TYR A 304 -15.91 -17.87 11.27
CA TYR A 304 -17.04 -18.78 11.07
C TYR A 304 -18.06 -18.75 12.22
N GLY A 305 -17.87 -17.86 13.22
CA GLY A 305 -18.74 -17.80 14.39
C GLY A 305 -18.53 -18.95 15.40
N LEU A 306 -17.46 -19.73 15.26
CA LEU A 306 -17.11 -20.83 16.16
C LEU A 306 -16.37 -20.36 17.43
N GLU A 307 -15.85 -19.16 17.41
CA GLU A 307 -15.19 -18.46 18.51
C GLU A 307 -15.68 -17.01 18.55
N LYS A 308 -15.53 -16.35 19.71
CA LYS A 308 -15.89 -14.94 19.88
C LYS A 308 -15.04 -14.05 18.96
N LEU A 309 -15.71 -13.19 18.19
CA LEU A 309 -15.02 -12.24 17.32
C LEU A 309 -14.22 -11.22 18.15
N HIS A 310 -12.97 -11.00 17.75
CA HIS A 310 -12.10 -10.04 18.44
C HIS A 310 -12.68 -8.60 18.36
N PRO A 311 -12.59 -7.76 19.42
CA PRO A 311 -13.13 -6.40 19.42
C PRO A 311 -12.64 -5.52 18.26
N THR A 312 -11.38 -5.69 17.82
CA THR A 312 -10.83 -5.01 16.66
C THR A 312 -11.56 -5.41 15.37
N CYS A 313 -11.89 -6.70 15.21
CA CYS A 313 -12.64 -7.19 14.05
C CYS A 313 -14.10 -6.69 14.07
N GLN A 314 -14.72 -6.60 15.27
CA GLN A 314 -16.06 -6.03 15.40
C GLN A 314 -16.10 -4.58 14.92
N LYS A 315 -15.11 -3.76 15.27
CA LYS A 315 -15.00 -2.38 14.81
C LYS A 315 -14.69 -2.27 13.31
N CYS A 316 -13.86 -3.16 12.78
CA CYS A 316 -13.53 -3.19 11.34
C CYS A 316 -14.76 -3.48 10.47
N GLN A 317 -15.63 -4.38 10.93
CA GLN A 317 -16.88 -4.75 10.27
C GLN A 317 -18.06 -3.85 10.65
N SER A 318 -17.81 -2.83 11.47
CA SER A 318 -18.83 -1.87 11.87
C SER A 318 -19.25 -0.99 10.69
N ARG A 319 -20.52 -0.64 10.66
CA ARG A 319 -21.04 0.34 9.71
C ARG A 319 -20.94 1.74 10.30
N PRO A 320 -20.47 2.72 9.50
CA PRO A 320 -20.64 4.11 9.90
C PRO A 320 -22.13 4.46 9.80
N ILE A 321 -22.68 5.00 10.87
CA ILE A 321 -24.03 5.56 10.90
C ILE A 321 -23.94 7.01 11.36
N GLU A 322 -24.79 7.86 10.81
CA GLU A 322 -24.92 9.26 11.24
C GLU A 322 -25.32 9.29 12.73
N LYS A 323 -24.83 10.31 13.46
CA LYS A 323 -25.12 10.49 14.88
C LYS A 323 -26.51 11.03 15.11
#